data_cc77df664bd7f17974ed8b1a9ac004ce
#
_entry.id   cc77df664bd7f17974ed8b1a9ac004ce
#
_cell.length_a   1.000
_cell.length_b   1.000
_cell.length_c   1.000
_cell.angle_alpha   90.00
_cell.angle_beta   90.00
_cell.angle_gamma   90.00
#
_symmetry.space_group_name_H-M   'P 1'
#
loop_
_entity.id
_entity.type
_entity.pdbx_description
1 polymer ?
#
loop_
_entity_poly.entity_id
_entity_poly.type
_entity_poly.pdbx_seq_one_letter_code
_entity_poly.pdbx_strand_id
1 'polypeptide(L)'
;MTRAPNPLILVLALMAPLAALPQPAPPAAPPPDPWATSFQPQPFHHMAEAVTARYDGRLVAAETRPPRPAERAAGVELVYEFRLLTTQRNILNIRVDARTGRFLEVAGRGQLEARRAPRTQD
;
A
#
# COMPACT_ATOMS: atom_id res chain seq x y z
N MET A 1 47.61 18.82 76.91
CA MET A 1 46.92 19.33 75.76
C MET A 1 46.53 18.17 74.87
N THR A 2 45.34 17.70 75.01
CA THR A 2 44.84 16.59 74.21
C THR A 2 44.09 17.15 73.02
N ARG A 3 44.67 17.01 71.90
CA ARG A 3 44.02 17.33 70.64
C ARG A 3 42.96 16.23 70.32
N ALA A 4 41.72 16.61 70.36
CA ALA A 4 40.71 15.69 69.96
C ALA A 4 40.83 15.39 68.44
N PRO A 5 40.85 14.15 68.02
CA PRO A 5 40.84 13.89 66.62
C PRO A 5 39.51 14.27 66.05
N ASN A 6 39.54 15.12 65.07
CA ASN A 6 38.34 15.38 64.27
C ASN A 6 37.92 14.08 63.64
N PRO A 7 36.69 13.62 63.87
CA PRO A 7 36.19 12.53 63.09
C PRO A 7 35.99 13.03 61.65
N LEU A 8 36.88 12.64 60.79
CA LEU A 8 36.63 12.76 59.37
C LEU A 8 35.43 11.88 59.06
N ILE A 9 34.26 12.47 59.02
CA ILE A 9 33.08 11.79 58.58
C ILE A 9 33.25 11.54 57.09
N LEU A 10 33.78 10.38 56.76
CA LEU A 10 33.77 9.89 55.40
C LEU A 10 32.33 9.54 55.05
N VAL A 11 31.60 10.51 54.51
CA VAL A 11 30.31 10.22 53.89
C VAL A 11 30.61 9.47 52.63
N LEU A 12 30.71 8.17 52.76
CA LEU A 12 30.70 7.29 51.61
C LEU A 12 29.28 7.36 51.05
N ALA A 13 29.09 8.27 50.11
CA ALA A 13 27.86 8.25 49.33
C ALA A 13 27.82 6.94 48.56
N LEU A 14 27.08 6.01 49.11
CA LEU A 14 26.79 4.74 48.43
C LEU A 14 25.85 5.10 47.29
N MET A 15 26.45 5.45 46.14
CA MET A 15 25.72 5.50 44.90
C MET A 15 25.39 4.07 44.53
N ALA A 16 24.28 3.58 45.03
CA ALA A 16 23.72 2.35 44.52
C ALA A 16 23.45 2.55 43.03
N PRO A 17 24.01 1.73 42.15
CA PRO A 17 23.59 1.77 40.75
C PRO A 17 22.08 1.52 40.74
N LEU A 18 21.35 2.48 40.16
CA LEU A 18 19.94 2.29 39.91
C LEU A 18 19.86 1.07 38.96
N ALA A 19 19.64 -0.12 39.52
CA ALA A 19 19.43 -1.30 38.72
C ALA A 19 18.27 -0.98 37.80
N ALA A 20 18.56 -0.86 36.52
CA ALA A 20 17.53 -0.69 35.53
C ALA A 20 16.54 -1.84 35.70
N LEU A 21 15.31 -1.50 36.09
CA LEU A 21 14.22 -2.48 36.15
C LEU A 21 14.13 -3.11 34.76
N PRO A 22 14.07 -4.44 34.63
CA PRO A 22 13.88 -5.05 33.34
C PRO A 22 12.62 -4.48 32.71
N GLN A 23 12.79 -3.73 31.65
CA GLN A 23 11.65 -3.24 30.90
C GLN A 23 10.93 -4.44 30.31
N PRO A 24 9.58 -4.50 30.41
CA PRO A 24 8.86 -5.53 29.71
C PRO A 24 9.24 -5.46 28.23
N ALA A 25 9.61 -6.59 27.66
CA ALA A 25 9.89 -6.68 26.24
C ALA A 25 8.73 -6.07 25.46
N PRO A 26 8.98 -5.25 24.42
CA PRO A 26 7.90 -4.77 23.58
C PRO A 26 7.09 -5.97 23.11
N PRO A 27 5.75 -5.87 23.04
CA PRO A 27 4.94 -6.98 22.56
C PRO A 27 5.51 -7.39 21.20
N ALA A 28 5.75 -8.68 21.03
CA ALA A 28 6.23 -9.22 19.78
C ALA A 28 5.30 -8.73 18.67
N ALA A 29 5.87 -8.19 17.59
CA ALA A 29 5.08 -7.82 16.43
C ALA A 29 4.22 -9.03 16.05
N PRO A 30 2.91 -8.84 15.76
CA PRO A 30 2.07 -9.94 15.32
C PRO A 30 2.78 -10.64 14.15
N PRO A 31 2.73 -11.96 14.07
CA PRO A 31 3.34 -12.67 12.96
C PRO A 31 2.80 -12.05 11.66
N PRO A 32 3.65 -11.84 10.66
CA PRO A 32 3.18 -11.30 9.39
C PRO A 32 2.06 -12.18 8.90
N ASP A 33 0.93 -11.54 8.56
CA ASP A 33 -0.21 -12.23 7.99
C ASP A 33 0.29 -13.01 6.77
N PRO A 34 0.13 -14.34 6.74
CA PRO A 34 0.57 -15.14 5.60
C PRO A 34 -0.01 -14.64 4.28
N TRP A 35 -1.13 -13.94 4.34
CA TRP A 35 -1.78 -13.33 3.19
C TRP A 35 -1.17 -11.98 2.79
N ALA A 36 -0.56 -11.28 3.75
CA ALA A 36 0.05 -9.97 3.51
C ALA A 36 1.38 -10.04 2.75
N THR A 37 2.05 -11.19 2.77
CA THR A 37 3.36 -11.37 2.12
C THR A 37 3.26 -11.88 0.68
N SER A 38 2.13 -12.47 0.30
CA SER A 38 1.96 -13.09 -1.02
C SER A 38 1.34 -12.18 -2.07
N PHE A 39 0.67 -11.10 -1.66
CA PHE A 39 -0.04 -10.22 -2.56
C PHE A 39 0.16 -8.75 -2.20
N GLN A 40 0.82 -8.01 -3.09
CA GLN A 40 0.92 -6.56 -3.03
C GLN A 40 0.25 -5.96 -4.26
N PRO A 41 -0.91 -5.33 -4.09
CA PRO A 41 -1.53 -4.59 -5.18
C PRO A 41 -0.65 -3.39 -5.55
N GLN A 42 -0.61 -3.04 -6.82
CA GLN A 42 0.03 -1.81 -7.25
C GLN A 42 -0.72 -0.60 -6.71
N PRO A 43 -0.02 0.53 -6.51
CA PRO A 43 -0.67 1.75 -6.07
C PRO A 43 -1.83 2.12 -7.00
N PHE A 44 -2.96 2.46 -6.41
CA PHE A 44 -4.18 2.79 -7.13
C PHE A 44 -3.98 3.90 -8.16
N HIS A 45 -3.25 4.95 -7.79
CA HIS A 45 -3.01 6.07 -8.70
C HIS A 45 -2.23 5.69 -9.95
N HIS A 46 -1.30 4.73 -9.86
CA HIS A 46 -0.59 4.21 -11.04
C HIS A 46 -1.55 3.51 -12.00
N MET A 47 -2.51 2.77 -11.45
CA MET A 47 -3.51 2.11 -12.27
C MET A 47 -4.48 3.12 -12.90
N ALA A 48 -4.88 4.14 -12.16
CA ALA A 48 -5.70 5.23 -12.68
C ALA A 48 -5.00 5.99 -13.82
N GLU A 49 -3.71 6.28 -13.66
CA GLU A 49 -2.89 6.90 -14.71
C GLU A 49 -2.77 6.00 -15.94
N ALA A 50 -2.58 4.70 -15.77
CA ALA A 50 -2.50 3.75 -16.86
C ALA A 50 -3.81 3.70 -17.67
N VAL A 51 -4.95 3.77 -17.01
CA VAL A 51 -6.27 3.82 -17.66
C VAL A 51 -6.44 5.11 -18.46
N THR A 52 -6.16 6.26 -17.85
CA THR A 52 -6.29 7.56 -18.52
C THR A 52 -5.24 7.81 -19.59
N ALA A 53 -4.09 7.12 -19.53
CA ALA A 53 -3.10 7.14 -20.60
C ALA A 53 -3.56 6.37 -21.85
N ARG A 54 -4.41 5.36 -21.67
CA ARG A 54 -4.87 4.50 -22.76
C ARG A 54 -6.21 4.94 -23.34
N TYR A 55 -7.09 5.48 -22.52
CA TYR A 55 -8.43 5.91 -22.93
C TYR A 55 -8.67 7.38 -22.58
N ASP A 56 -9.31 8.07 -23.51
CA ASP A 56 -9.64 9.49 -23.35
C ASP A 56 -10.95 9.64 -22.58
N GLY A 57 -10.89 10.37 -21.48
CA GLY A 57 -12.05 10.57 -20.62
C GLY A 57 -11.65 10.87 -19.19
N ARG A 58 -12.65 10.82 -18.33
CA ARG A 58 -12.52 11.09 -16.90
C ARG A 58 -12.95 9.89 -16.07
N LEU A 59 -12.14 9.49 -15.11
CA LEU A 59 -12.54 8.48 -14.15
C LEU A 59 -13.63 9.03 -13.22
N VAL A 60 -14.77 8.35 -13.18
CA VAL A 60 -15.91 8.75 -12.36
C VAL A 60 -16.17 7.81 -11.19
N ALA A 61 -15.63 6.61 -11.23
CA ALA A 61 -15.67 5.65 -10.14
C ALA A 61 -14.54 4.64 -10.25
N ALA A 62 -14.18 4.07 -9.12
CA ALA A 62 -13.23 2.97 -9.05
C ALA A 62 -13.54 2.10 -7.83
N GLU A 63 -13.47 0.81 -8.01
CA GLU A 63 -13.76 -0.17 -6.98
C GLU A 63 -12.77 -1.31 -7.04
N THR A 64 -12.52 -1.95 -5.90
CA THR A 64 -11.86 -3.25 -5.87
C THR A 64 -12.92 -4.34 -6.01
N ARG A 65 -12.63 -5.33 -6.82
CA ARG A 65 -13.53 -6.46 -7.08
C ARG A 65 -12.81 -7.79 -6.95
N PRO A 66 -13.50 -8.83 -6.49
CA PRO A 66 -12.96 -10.18 -6.59
C PRO A 66 -12.82 -10.57 -8.07
N PRO A 67 -11.83 -11.41 -8.41
CA PRO A 67 -11.71 -11.91 -9.77
C PRO A 67 -12.89 -12.82 -10.12
N ARG A 68 -13.29 -12.78 -11.39
CA ARG A 68 -14.22 -13.76 -11.96
C ARG A 68 -13.56 -15.13 -12.03
N PRO A 69 -14.33 -16.23 -12.13
CA PRO A 69 -13.72 -17.57 -12.20
C PRO A 69 -12.65 -17.72 -13.28
N ALA A 70 -12.85 -17.19 -14.48
CA ALA A 70 -11.87 -17.23 -15.54
C ALA A 70 -10.62 -16.40 -15.24
N GLU A 71 -10.78 -15.24 -14.60
CA GLU A 71 -9.67 -14.40 -14.17
C GLU A 71 -8.86 -15.08 -13.06
N ARG A 72 -9.56 -15.70 -12.11
CA ARG A 72 -8.93 -16.48 -11.04
C ARG A 72 -8.15 -17.66 -11.59
N ALA A 73 -8.69 -18.37 -12.56
CA ALA A 73 -8.00 -19.47 -13.24
C ALA A 73 -6.73 -19.00 -13.96
N ALA A 74 -6.69 -17.73 -14.39
CA ALA A 74 -5.53 -17.09 -15.00
C ALA A 74 -4.54 -16.49 -13.99
N GLY A 75 -4.76 -16.68 -12.68
CA GLY A 75 -3.87 -16.22 -11.62
C GLY A 75 -4.18 -14.82 -11.07
N VAL A 76 -5.31 -14.24 -11.43
CA VAL A 76 -5.74 -12.94 -10.91
C VAL A 76 -6.29 -13.10 -9.50
N GLU A 77 -5.79 -12.32 -8.55
CA GLU A 77 -6.18 -12.39 -7.13
C GLU A 77 -7.09 -11.23 -6.72
N LEU A 78 -6.90 -10.06 -7.32
CA LEU A 78 -7.69 -8.85 -7.05
C LEU A 78 -7.81 -8.05 -8.34
N VAL A 79 -8.98 -7.45 -8.54
CA VAL A 79 -9.27 -6.62 -9.70
C VAL A 79 -9.60 -5.19 -9.25
N TYR A 80 -9.00 -4.21 -9.94
CA TYR A 80 -9.47 -2.84 -9.91
C TYR A 80 -10.44 -2.63 -11.08
N GLU A 81 -11.64 -2.21 -10.77
CA GLU A 81 -12.65 -1.86 -11.77
C GLU A 81 -12.80 -0.36 -11.82
N PHE A 82 -12.47 0.22 -12.96
CA PHE A 82 -12.59 1.65 -13.22
C PHE A 82 -13.79 1.93 -14.09
N ARG A 83 -14.48 3.00 -13.78
CA ARG A 83 -15.56 3.50 -14.61
C ARG A 83 -15.10 4.83 -15.21
N LEU A 84 -14.96 4.85 -16.52
CA LEU A 84 -14.48 5.99 -17.28
C LEU A 84 -15.63 6.62 -18.08
N LEU A 85 -15.86 7.91 -17.88
CA LEU A 85 -16.74 8.71 -18.73
C LEU A 85 -15.91 9.26 -19.89
N THR A 86 -16.19 8.79 -21.10
CA THR A 86 -15.50 9.24 -22.30
C THR A 86 -15.91 10.64 -22.72
N THR A 87 -15.14 11.26 -23.58
CA THR A 87 -15.48 12.58 -24.16
C THR A 87 -16.77 12.57 -24.98
N GLN A 88 -17.15 11.40 -25.49
CA GLN A 88 -18.42 11.19 -26.23
C GLN A 88 -19.57 10.78 -25.30
N ARG A 89 -19.39 10.91 -23.98
CA ARG A 89 -20.38 10.59 -22.94
C ARG A 89 -20.78 9.12 -22.86
N ASN A 90 -19.90 8.22 -23.23
CA ASN A 90 -20.07 6.80 -22.99
C ASN A 90 -19.39 6.40 -21.68
N ILE A 91 -19.90 5.36 -21.04
CA ILE A 91 -19.25 4.78 -19.86
C ILE A 91 -18.51 3.50 -20.29
N LEU A 92 -17.23 3.46 -19.99
CA LEU A 92 -16.42 2.27 -20.11
C LEU A 92 -16.15 1.68 -18.72
N ASN A 93 -16.39 0.38 -18.58
CA ASN A 93 -15.95 -0.37 -17.41
C ASN A 93 -14.64 -1.07 -17.76
N ILE A 94 -13.60 -0.75 -17.04
CA ILE A 94 -12.25 -1.22 -17.29
C ILE A 94 -11.79 -2.03 -16.10
N ARG A 95 -11.50 -3.29 -16.30
CA ARG A 95 -11.01 -4.22 -15.28
C ARG A 95 -9.52 -4.42 -15.48
N VAL A 96 -8.78 -4.23 -14.41
CA VAL A 96 -7.31 -4.30 -14.40
C VAL A 96 -6.87 -5.23 -13.28
N ASP A 97 -5.90 -6.08 -13.56
CA ASP A 97 -5.25 -6.89 -12.54
C ASP A 97 -4.50 -5.96 -11.56
N ALA A 98 -4.93 -5.95 -10.31
CA ALA A 98 -4.36 -5.09 -9.29
C ALA A 98 -2.88 -5.38 -8.98
N ARG A 99 -2.41 -6.58 -9.29
CA ARG A 99 -1.04 -7.00 -9.07
C ARG A 99 -0.11 -6.60 -10.21
N THR A 100 -0.50 -6.86 -11.44
CA THR A 100 0.35 -6.70 -12.62
C THR A 100 0.07 -5.43 -13.40
N GLY A 101 -1.10 -4.82 -13.22
CA GLY A 101 -1.55 -3.70 -14.04
C GLY A 101 -2.06 -4.10 -15.42
N ARG A 102 -2.20 -5.40 -15.67
CA ARG A 102 -2.71 -5.90 -16.97
C ARG A 102 -4.19 -5.61 -17.11
N PHE A 103 -4.57 -5.06 -18.26
CA PHE A 103 -5.96 -4.86 -18.60
C PHE A 103 -6.62 -6.22 -18.90
N LEU A 104 -7.68 -6.52 -18.15
CA LEU A 104 -8.40 -7.79 -18.26
C LEU A 104 -9.60 -7.69 -19.16
N GLU A 105 -10.35 -6.59 -19.07
CA GLU A 105 -11.55 -6.36 -19.83
C GLU A 105 -11.81 -4.85 -19.96
N VAL A 106 -12.29 -4.47 -21.11
CA VAL A 106 -12.84 -3.14 -21.36
C VAL A 106 -14.24 -3.34 -21.95
N ALA A 107 -15.26 -2.93 -21.23
CA ALA A 107 -16.65 -3.10 -21.63
C ALA A 107 -17.36 -1.74 -21.74
N GLY A 108 -18.18 -1.60 -22.74
CA GLY A 108 -18.97 -0.38 -22.97
C GLY A 108 -18.94 0.06 -24.42
N ARG A 109 -19.75 1.03 -24.75
CA ARG A 109 -19.79 1.61 -26.10
C ARG A 109 -18.65 2.64 -26.27
N GLY A 110 -18.15 2.74 -27.50
CA GLY A 110 -17.16 3.76 -27.83
C GLY A 110 -15.74 3.45 -27.37
N GLN A 111 -15.42 2.18 -27.17
CA GLN A 111 -14.07 1.76 -26.75
C GLN A 111 -13.00 2.18 -27.75
N LEU A 112 -13.28 1.98 -29.04
CA LEU A 112 -12.31 2.29 -30.10
C LEU A 112 -12.11 3.79 -30.26
N GLU A 113 -13.21 4.54 -30.19
CA GLU A 113 -13.16 5.98 -30.30
C GLU A 113 -12.50 6.66 -29.12
N ALA A 114 -12.63 6.06 -27.94
CA ALA A 114 -12.00 6.55 -26.72
C ALA A 114 -10.52 6.18 -26.61
N ARG A 115 -10.06 5.23 -27.41
CA ARG A 115 -8.66 4.78 -27.36
C ARG A 115 -7.73 5.89 -27.84
N ARG A 116 -6.76 6.22 -26.99
CA ARG A 116 -5.71 7.16 -27.40
C ARG A 116 -4.79 6.51 -28.41
N ALA A 117 -4.41 7.25 -29.44
CA ALA A 117 -3.38 6.79 -30.36
C ALA A 117 -2.05 6.61 -29.59
N PRO A 118 -1.24 5.59 -29.95
CA PRO A 118 0.10 5.48 -29.41
C PRO A 118 0.86 6.80 -29.67
N ARG A 119 1.48 7.34 -28.62
CA ARG A 119 2.40 8.46 -28.84
C ARG A 119 3.57 7.93 -29.66
N THR A 120 3.65 8.36 -30.88
CA THR A 120 4.86 8.18 -31.67
C THR A 120 5.94 9.01 -30.95
N GLN A 121 6.90 8.34 -30.35
CA GLN A 121 8.09 9.03 -29.89
C GLN A 121 8.91 9.37 -31.13
N ASP A 122 8.87 10.62 -31.51
CA ASP A 122 9.83 11.18 -32.44
C ASP A 122 11.16 11.40 -31.73
#